data_1a2c2d254d71b20f424411bc052e33d5
#
_entry.id   1a2c2d254d71b20f424411bc052e33d5
#
_cell.length_a   1.000
_cell.length_b   1.000
_cell.length_c   1.000
_cell.angle_alpha   90.00
_cell.angle_beta   90.00
_cell.angle_gamma   90.00
#
_symmetry.space_group_name_H-M   'P 1'
#
loop_
_entity.id
_entity.type
_entity.pdbx_description
1 polymer ?
#
loop_
_entity_poly.entity_id
_entity_poly.type
_entity_poly.pdbx_seq_one_letter_code
_entity_poly.pdbx_strand_id
1 'polypeptide(L)'
;MGVAMVSLAQRVVRAVGESPVSQGVADAQELMYGPVIDWARRSPLHTDALGHSVHPMLTDVTLGCWLGASILDLAGGSGARHSASLLVGVGLIASGPTAVAGAGDWAEMSGTERRIGAVHALGTDAATFLLLGSLVARPGDDARSGVAQW
;
A
#
# COMPACT_ATOMS: atom_id res chain seq x y z
N MET A 1 -36.28 -0.64 20.38
CA MET A 1 -35.38 -0.02 19.42
C MET A 1 -33.97 -0.16 19.95
N GLY A 2 -33.19 -1.16 19.44
CA GLY A 2 -31.82 -1.37 19.86
C GLY A 2 -30.90 -0.33 19.21
N VAL A 3 -30.23 0.48 20.02
CA VAL A 3 -29.14 1.35 19.55
C VAL A 3 -27.99 0.42 19.20
N ALA A 4 -27.76 0.18 17.88
CA ALA A 4 -26.60 -0.57 17.44
C ALA A 4 -25.34 0.13 17.96
N MET A 5 -24.56 -0.56 18.80
CA MET A 5 -23.27 -0.06 19.26
C MET A 5 -22.35 0.09 18.06
N VAL A 6 -22.06 1.34 17.69
CA VAL A 6 -21.10 1.66 16.63
C VAL A 6 -19.71 1.19 17.07
N SER A 7 -19.09 0.29 16.31
CA SER A 7 -17.76 -0.24 16.61
C SER A 7 -16.70 0.86 16.60
N LEU A 8 -15.56 0.65 17.29
CA LEU A 8 -14.43 1.58 17.26
C LEU A 8 -13.96 1.85 15.81
N ALA A 9 -13.88 0.80 15.00
CA ALA A 9 -13.50 0.93 13.60
C ALA A 9 -14.46 1.85 12.81
N GLN A 10 -15.76 1.69 12.98
CA GLN A 10 -16.76 2.56 12.35
C GLN A 10 -16.64 4.02 12.80
N ARG A 11 -16.32 4.25 14.08
CA ARG A 11 -16.08 5.62 14.59
C ARG A 11 -14.84 6.25 13.97
N VAL A 12 -13.76 5.49 13.85
CA VAL A 12 -12.51 5.96 13.21
C VAL A 12 -12.76 6.29 11.74
N VAL A 13 -13.37 5.37 10.99
CA VAL A 13 -13.69 5.58 9.56
C VAL A 13 -14.56 6.83 9.37
N ARG A 14 -15.56 7.02 10.21
CA ARG A 14 -16.40 8.21 10.17
C ARG A 14 -15.60 9.48 10.49
N ALA A 15 -14.79 9.48 11.54
CA ALA A 15 -13.97 10.62 11.91
C ALA A 15 -12.99 11.03 10.80
N VAL A 16 -12.35 10.06 10.15
CA VAL A 16 -11.49 10.29 8.97
C VAL A 16 -12.31 10.86 7.82
N GLY A 17 -13.42 10.22 7.48
CA GLY A 17 -14.26 10.62 6.35
C GLY A 17 -14.95 11.99 6.49
N GLU A 18 -15.16 12.47 7.72
CA GLU A 18 -15.78 13.78 8.01
C GLU A 18 -14.73 14.86 8.33
N SER A 19 -13.43 14.50 8.41
CA SER A 19 -12.37 15.43 8.79
C SER A 19 -12.05 16.45 7.69
N PRO A 20 -11.96 17.75 8.02
CA PRO A 20 -11.45 18.75 7.08
C PRO A 20 -9.97 18.52 6.71
N VAL A 21 -9.19 17.88 7.59
CA VAL A 21 -7.79 17.50 7.29
C VAL A 21 -7.77 16.47 6.16
N SER A 22 -8.64 15.47 6.20
CA SER A 22 -8.73 14.46 5.12
C SER A 22 -9.17 15.08 3.79
N GLN A 23 -10.00 16.12 3.81
CA GLN A 23 -10.33 16.89 2.62
C GLN A 23 -9.09 17.59 2.06
N GLY A 24 -8.31 18.28 2.90
CA GLY A 24 -7.07 18.94 2.48
C GLY A 24 -6.05 17.96 1.90
N VAL A 25 -5.95 16.74 2.47
CA VAL A 25 -5.11 15.65 1.93
C VAL A 25 -5.59 15.24 0.54
N ALA A 26 -6.90 15.03 0.37
CA ALA A 26 -7.47 14.64 -0.92
C ALA A 26 -7.23 15.71 -2.00
N ASP A 27 -7.41 16.98 -1.67
CA ASP A 27 -7.20 18.10 -2.62
C ASP A 27 -5.70 18.25 -2.97
N ALA A 28 -4.81 18.09 -2.01
CA ALA A 28 -3.38 18.11 -2.25
C ALA A 28 -2.93 16.94 -3.16
N GLN A 29 -3.45 15.74 -2.94
CA GLN A 29 -3.14 14.59 -3.78
C GLN A 29 -3.68 14.75 -5.20
N GLU A 30 -4.88 15.30 -5.39
CA GLU A 30 -5.41 15.58 -6.71
C GLU A 30 -4.53 16.58 -7.46
N LEU A 31 -4.06 17.63 -6.78
CA LEU A 31 -3.16 18.62 -7.36
C LEU A 31 -1.80 17.99 -7.74
N MET A 32 -1.24 17.15 -6.86
CA MET A 32 0.10 16.56 -7.06
C MET A 32 0.09 15.43 -8.08
N TYR A 33 -0.93 14.58 -8.05
CA TYR A 33 -1.01 13.34 -8.83
C TYR A 33 -1.99 13.41 -9.99
N GLY A 34 -2.64 14.56 -10.27
CA GLY A 34 -3.64 14.74 -11.31
C GLY A 34 -3.27 14.07 -12.64
N PRO A 35 -2.08 14.34 -13.25
CA PRO A 35 -1.68 13.71 -14.50
C PRO A 35 -1.57 12.17 -14.42
N VAL A 36 -1.13 11.65 -13.27
CA VAL A 36 -1.02 10.20 -13.01
C VAL A 36 -2.40 9.58 -12.85
N ILE A 37 -3.30 10.26 -12.14
CA ILE A 37 -4.70 9.85 -11.94
C ILE A 37 -5.42 9.78 -13.28
N ASP A 38 -5.27 10.81 -14.13
CA ASP A 38 -5.87 10.85 -15.47
C ASP A 38 -5.35 9.75 -16.40
N TRP A 39 -4.08 9.39 -16.26
CA TRP A 39 -3.51 8.27 -16.97
C TRP A 39 -4.01 6.93 -16.41
N ALA A 40 -4.08 6.79 -15.08
CA ALA A 40 -4.55 5.59 -14.38
C ALA A 40 -5.98 5.21 -14.79
N ARG A 41 -6.89 6.19 -14.89
CA ARG A 41 -8.28 5.98 -15.35
C ARG A 41 -8.37 5.38 -16.76
N ARG A 42 -7.37 5.65 -17.61
CA ARG A 42 -7.31 5.14 -18.99
C ARG A 42 -6.45 3.89 -19.12
N SER A 43 -5.83 3.44 -18.04
CA SER A 43 -4.96 2.28 -18.05
C SER A 43 -5.78 0.98 -18.07
N PRO A 44 -5.21 -0.13 -18.59
CA PRO A 44 -5.85 -1.44 -18.52
C PRO A 44 -6.00 -1.99 -17.08
N LEU A 45 -5.38 -1.33 -16.08
CA LEU A 45 -5.51 -1.68 -14.68
C LEU A 45 -6.78 -1.10 -14.04
N HIS A 46 -7.41 -0.11 -14.69
CA HIS A 46 -8.72 0.40 -14.34
C HIS A 46 -9.73 -0.16 -15.35
N THR A 47 -10.22 -1.36 -15.11
CA THR A 47 -11.07 -2.09 -16.03
C THR A 47 -12.13 -2.91 -15.31
N ASP A 48 -13.33 -2.93 -15.86
CA ASP A 48 -14.44 -3.80 -15.45
C ASP A 48 -14.44 -5.16 -16.16
N ALA A 49 -13.39 -5.50 -16.90
CA ALA A 49 -13.31 -6.74 -17.66
C ALA A 49 -13.49 -8.01 -16.80
N LEU A 50 -13.20 -7.91 -15.50
CA LEU A 50 -13.40 -8.99 -14.52
C LEU A 50 -14.72 -8.84 -13.73
N GLY A 51 -15.54 -7.82 -14.04
CA GLY A 51 -16.75 -7.50 -13.29
C GLY A 51 -16.51 -6.79 -11.95
N HIS A 52 -15.25 -6.46 -11.62
CA HIS A 52 -14.85 -5.71 -10.44
C HIS A 52 -13.45 -5.11 -10.64
N SER A 53 -13.09 -4.09 -9.83
CA SER A 53 -11.74 -3.52 -9.82
C SER A 53 -10.67 -4.58 -9.58
N VAL A 54 -9.52 -4.44 -10.26
CA VAL A 54 -8.35 -5.31 -10.06
C VAL A 54 -7.50 -4.86 -8.86
N HIS A 55 -7.73 -3.66 -8.34
CA HIS A 55 -6.98 -3.10 -7.22
C HIS A 55 -6.95 -4.00 -5.97
N PRO A 56 -8.06 -4.59 -5.48
CA PRO A 56 -8.03 -5.50 -4.33
C PRO A 56 -7.11 -6.70 -4.55
N MET A 57 -7.16 -7.33 -5.72
CA MET A 57 -6.32 -8.49 -6.04
C MET A 57 -4.82 -8.14 -6.02
N LEU A 58 -4.46 -6.99 -6.59
CA LEU A 58 -3.07 -6.50 -6.58
C LEU A 58 -2.63 -6.11 -5.16
N THR A 59 -3.54 -5.56 -4.36
CA THR A 59 -3.31 -5.24 -2.95
C THR A 59 -2.99 -6.50 -2.15
N ASP A 60 -3.72 -7.60 -2.37
CA ASP A 60 -3.47 -8.87 -1.68
C ASP A 60 -2.07 -9.41 -1.96
N VAL A 61 -1.58 -9.30 -3.19
CA VAL A 61 -0.21 -9.69 -3.55
C VAL A 61 0.80 -8.79 -2.83
N THR A 62 0.63 -7.48 -2.87
CA THR A 62 1.53 -6.52 -2.23
C THR A 62 1.60 -6.72 -0.73
N LEU A 63 0.44 -6.78 -0.06
CA LEU A 63 0.35 -6.98 1.38
C LEU A 63 0.84 -8.36 1.81
N GLY A 64 0.53 -9.41 1.03
CA GLY A 64 1.01 -10.76 1.30
C GLY A 64 2.53 -10.84 1.30
N CYS A 65 3.19 -10.18 0.34
CA CYS A 65 4.64 -10.07 0.29
C CYS A 65 5.21 -9.31 1.49
N TRP A 66 4.63 -8.16 1.85
CA TRP A 66 5.13 -7.33 2.95
C TRP A 66 4.91 -7.98 4.32
N LEU A 67 3.75 -8.60 4.55
CA LEU A 67 3.47 -9.36 5.77
C LEU A 67 4.37 -10.59 5.88
N GLY A 68 4.54 -11.34 4.79
CA GLY A 68 5.44 -12.48 4.73
C GLY A 68 6.89 -12.10 5.04
N ALA A 69 7.38 -11.00 4.46
CA ALA A 69 8.70 -10.45 4.76
C ALA A 69 8.84 -10.09 6.24
N SER A 70 7.84 -9.40 6.80
CA SER A 70 7.83 -9.00 8.22
C SER A 70 7.85 -10.22 9.16
N ILE A 71 7.09 -11.26 8.84
CA ILE A 71 7.11 -12.51 9.62
C ILE A 71 8.48 -13.17 9.55
N LEU A 72 9.11 -13.23 8.38
CA LEU A 72 10.44 -13.81 8.22
C LEU A 72 11.51 -13.00 8.95
N ASP A 73 11.41 -11.67 8.95
CA ASP A 73 12.34 -10.80 9.68
C ASP A 73 12.22 -10.98 11.20
N LEU A 74 11.01 -11.20 11.72
CA LEU A 74 10.75 -11.33 13.15
C LEU A 74 11.00 -12.75 13.68
N ALA A 75 10.66 -13.78 12.91
CA ALA A 75 10.63 -15.18 13.39
C ALA A 75 11.58 -16.13 12.63
N GLY A 76 12.07 -15.76 11.45
CA GLY A 76 12.80 -16.65 10.55
C GLY A 76 14.29 -16.80 10.84
N GLY A 77 14.86 -16.07 11.78
CA GLY A 77 16.28 -16.09 12.09
C GLY A 77 17.20 -15.62 10.93
N SER A 78 18.50 -15.91 11.05
CA SER A 78 19.49 -15.41 10.07
C SER A 78 19.34 -16.01 8.67
N GLY A 79 18.84 -17.24 8.55
CA GLY A 79 18.65 -17.92 7.27
C GLY A 79 17.49 -17.38 6.42
N ALA A 80 16.51 -16.71 7.05
CA ALA A 80 15.34 -16.20 6.36
C ALA A 80 15.53 -14.79 5.74
N ARG A 81 16.64 -14.13 6.01
CA ARG A 81 16.87 -12.73 5.58
C ARG A 81 16.83 -12.54 4.07
N HIS A 82 17.43 -13.45 3.31
CA HIS A 82 17.39 -13.42 1.85
C HIS A 82 15.95 -13.50 1.34
N SER A 83 15.18 -14.46 1.85
CA SER A 83 13.76 -14.65 1.49
C SER A 83 12.91 -13.43 1.88
N ALA A 84 13.15 -12.84 3.06
CA ALA A 84 12.49 -11.60 3.47
C ALA A 84 12.81 -10.45 2.52
N SER A 85 14.07 -10.29 2.10
CA SER A 85 14.49 -9.25 1.15
C SER A 85 13.84 -9.45 -0.22
N LEU A 86 13.77 -10.69 -0.71
CA LEU A 86 13.07 -11.00 -1.97
C LEU A 86 11.59 -10.64 -1.87
N LEU A 87 10.90 -10.99 -0.78
CA LEU A 87 9.49 -10.64 -0.60
C LEU A 87 9.28 -9.12 -0.53
N VAL A 88 10.15 -8.38 0.17
CA VAL A 88 10.07 -6.90 0.14
C VAL A 88 10.20 -6.38 -1.28
N GLY A 89 11.19 -6.88 -2.05
CA GLY A 89 11.40 -6.46 -3.44
C GLY A 89 10.22 -6.78 -4.35
N VAL A 90 9.67 -7.99 -4.27
CA VAL A 90 8.47 -8.38 -5.03
C VAL A 90 7.27 -7.51 -4.65
N GLY A 91 7.05 -7.27 -3.36
CA GLY A 91 5.97 -6.38 -2.89
C GLY A 91 6.13 -4.94 -3.36
N LEU A 92 7.37 -4.40 -3.40
CA LEU A 92 7.65 -3.07 -3.95
C LEU A 92 7.39 -2.99 -5.46
N ILE A 93 7.73 -4.03 -6.22
CA ILE A 93 7.40 -4.10 -7.66
C ILE A 93 5.88 -4.16 -7.84
N ALA A 94 5.18 -4.99 -7.06
CA ALA A 94 3.74 -5.13 -7.12
C ALA A 94 3.00 -3.86 -6.68
N SER A 95 3.59 -3.04 -5.80
CA SER A 95 2.96 -1.80 -5.32
C SER A 95 2.73 -0.78 -6.43
N GLY A 96 3.57 -0.76 -7.47
CA GLY A 96 3.40 0.13 -8.62
C GLY A 96 2.06 -0.07 -9.33
N PRO A 97 1.80 -1.24 -9.94
CA PRO A 97 0.49 -1.52 -10.55
C PRO A 97 -0.67 -1.44 -9.56
N THR A 98 -0.46 -1.78 -8.28
CA THR A 98 -1.47 -1.63 -7.23
C THR A 98 -1.87 -0.16 -7.05
N ALA A 99 -0.88 0.74 -6.96
CA ALA A 99 -1.11 2.18 -6.82
C ALA A 99 -1.81 2.78 -8.04
N VAL A 100 -1.44 2.34 -9.25
CA VAL A 100 -2.10 2.77 -10.49
C VAL A 100 -3.56 2.35 -10.52
N ALA A 101 -3.87 1.08 -10.20
CA ALA A 101 -5.25 0.59 -10.14
C ALA A 101 -6.05 1.37 -9.09
N GLY A 102 -5.48 1.57 -7.89
CA GLY A 102 -6.10 2.34 -6.82
C GLY A 102 -6.32 3.81 -7.15
N ALA A 103 -5.40 4.44 -7.89
CA ALA A 103 -5.57 5.82 -8.36
C ALA A 103 -6.72 5.94 -9.38
N GLY A 104 -6.90 4.94 -10.25
CA GLY A 104 -8.04 4.85 -11.16
C GLY A 104 -9.36 4.77 -10.40
N ASP A 105 -9.46 3.86 -9.44
CA ASP A 105 -10.66 3.70 -8.60
C ASP A 105 -10.95 4.98 -7.79
N TRP A 106 -9.92 5.57 -7.19
CA TRP A 106 -10.04 6.80 -6.38
C TRP A 106 -10.58 7.99 -7.19
N ALA A 107 -10.23 8.06 -8.47
CA ALA A 107 -10.70 9.13 -9.37
C ALA A 107 -12.22 9.13 -9.58
N GLU A 108 -12.89 8.03 -9.30
CA GLU A 108 -14.36 7.89 -9.38
C GLU A 108 -15.06 8.10 -8.04
N MET A 109 -14.29 8.16 -6.95
CA MET A 109 -14.84 8.37 -5.61
C MET A 109 -15.21 9.83 -5.38
N SER A 110 -16.20 10.05 -4.51
CA SER A 110 -16.65 11.39 -4.12
C SER A 110 -16.89 11.49 -2.60
N GLY A 111 -16.99 12.70 -2.09
CA GLY A 111 -17.37 12.96 -0.71
C GLY A 111 -16.52 12.21 0.32
N THR A 112 -17.15 11.48 1.20
CA THR A 112 -16.51 10.73 2.31
C THR A 112 -15.56 9.65 1.82
N GLU A 113 -15.95 8.92 0.77
CA GLU A 113 -15.14 7.83 0.21
C GLU A 113 -13.82 8.35 -0.36
N ARG A 114 -13.88 9.46 -1.11
CA ARG A 114 -12.68 10.12 -1.64
C ARG A 114 -11.70 10.53 -0.55
N ARG A 115 -12.19 11.06 0.57
CA ARG A 115 -11.36 11.44 1.72
C ARG A 115 -10.72 10.25 2.42
N ILE A 116 -11.48 9.17 2.62
CA ILE A 116 -10.96 7.92 3.19
C ILE A 116 -9.90 7.32 2.26
N GLY A 117 -10.17 7.26 0.96
CA GLY A 117 -9.23 6.78 -0.05
C GLY A 117 -7.93 7.58 -0.06
N ALA A 118 -7.99 8.91 0.06
CA ALA A 118 -6.82 9.76 0.13
C ALA A 118 -5.94 9.47 1.37
N VAL A 119 -6.54 9.30 2.54
CA VAL A 119 -5.80 8.93 3.76
C VAL A 119 -5.22 7.53 3.66
N HIS A 120 -5.95 6.58 3.03
CA HIS A 120 -5.43 5.25 2.74
C HIS A 120 -4.21 5.32 1.81
N ALA A 121 -4.28 6.06 0.71
CA ALA A 121 -3.17 6.26 -0.22
C ALA A 121 -1.93 6.84 0.48
N LEU A 122 -2.10 7.87 1.31
CA LEU A 122 -1.00 8.43 2.09
C LEU A 122 -0.35 7.39 3.02
N GLY A 123 -1.16 6.54 3.67
CA GLY A 123 -0.66 5.47 4.52
C GLY A 123 0.12 4.40 3.75
N THR A 124 -0.35 4.02 2.56
CA THR A 124 0.34 3.06 1.69
C THR A 124 1.60 3.63 1.07
N ASP A 125 1.63 4.90 0.70
CA ASP A 125 2.83 5.60 0.24
C ASP A 125 3.91 5.59 1.34
N ALA A 126 3.54 5.96 2.57
CA ALA A 126 4.45 5.92 3.70
C ALA A 126 5.01 4.51 3.95
N ALA A 127 4.17 3.47 3.90
CA ALA A 127 4.59 2.08 4.04
C ALA A 127 5.56 1.66 2.92
N THR A 128 5.28 2.06 1.68
CA THR A 128 6.14 1.79 0.51
C THR A 128 7.53 2.40 0.69
N PHE A 129 7.61 3.66 1.11
CA PHE A 129 8.90 4.33 1.36
C PHE A 129 9.66 3.71 2.54
N LEU A 130 8.98 3.32 3.61
CA LEU A 130 9.60 2.63 4.75
C LEU A 130 10.18 1.27 4.35
N LEU A 131 9.46 0.50 3.54
CA LEU A 131 9.93 -0.80 3.03
C LEU A 131 11.07 -0.65 2.02
N LEU A 132 11.02 0.35 1.17
CA LEU A 132 12.13 0.69 0.28
C LEU A 132 13.38 1.05 1.10
N GLY A 133 13.25 1.91 2.10
CA GLY A 133 14.34 2.26 3.02
C GLY A 133 14.87 1.04 3.78
N SER A 134 13.97 0.16 4.24
CA SER A 134 14.34 -1.11 4.86
C SER A 134 15.14 -2.01 3.92
N LEU A 135 14.73 -2.12 2.65
CA LEU A 135 15.44 -2.94 1.65
C LEU A 135 16.86 -2.40 1.40
N VAL A 136 16.99 -1.08 1.26
CA VAL A 136 18.31 -0.43 1.05
C VAL A 136 19.21 -0.57 2.29
N ALA A 137 18.64 -0.54 3.48
CA ALA A 137 19.39 -0.68 4.73
C ALA A 137 19.81 -2.13 5.05
N ARG A 138 19.31 -3.14 4.30
CA ARG A 138 19.71 -4.53 4.50
C ARG A 138 21.16 -4.74 4.06
N PRO A 139 22.02 -5.37 4.91
CA PRO A 139 23.39 -5.72 4.49
C PRO A 139 23.34 -6.68 3.30
N GLY A 140 24.09 -6.38 2.23
CA GLY A 140 24.27 -7.31 1.11
C GLY A 140 24.82 -8.65 1.59
N ASP A 141 24.38 -9.75 0.99
CA ASP A 141 24.85 -11.11 1.31
C ASP A 141 26.37 -11.27 1.11
N ASP A 142 26.99 -10.41 0.29
CA ASP A 142 28.43 -10.44 -0.02
C ASP A 142 29.33 -10.03 1.16
N ALA A 143 28.81 -9.29 2.14
CA ALA A 143 29.62 -8.84 3.27
C ALA A 143 29.92 -9.96 4.31
N ARG A 144 29.30 -11.13 4.19
CA ARG A 144 29.45 -12.26 5.14
C ARG A 144 30.10 -13.49 4.57
N SER A 145 30.21 -13.63 3.25
CA SER A 145 30.94 -14.74 2.63
C SER A 145 32.46 -14.66 2.84
N GLY A 146 33.00 -13.53 3.22
CA GLY A 146 34.43 -13.30 3.47
C GLY A 146 34.93 -13.68 4.87
N VAL A 147 34.05 -13.96 5.84
CA VAL A 147 34.47 -14.24 7.23
C VAL A 147 34.38 -15.73 7.62
N ALA A 148 33.83 -16.60 6.77
CA ALA A 148 33.65 -18.03 7.05
C ALA A 148 34.72 -18.93 6.40
N GLN A 149 35.88 -18.40 6.00
CA GLN A 149 37.00 -19.19 5.44
C GLN A 149 38.28 -18.99 6.27
N TRP A 150 38.22 -19.24 7.59
CA TRP A 150 39.39 -19.50 8.41
C TRP A 150 39.08 -20.56 9.47
#